data_5aab080ee09643e35b589c6c4ad8a479
#
_entry.id   5aab080ee09643e35b589c6c4ad8a479
#
_cell.length_a   1.000
_cell.length_b   1.000
_cell.length_c   1.000
_cell.angle_alpha   90.00
_cell.angle_beta   90.00
_cell.angle_gamma   90.00
#
_symmetry.space_group_name_H-M   'P 1'
#
loop_
_entity.id
_entity.type
_entity.pdbx_description
1 polymer ?
#
loop_
_entity_poly.entity_id
_entity_poly.type
_entity_poly.pdbx_seq_one_letter_code
_entity_poly.pdbx_strand_id
1 'polypeptide(L)'
;MEPGVWINDSESMSFSKLDYCQFLLSSQINYTLTHLAEHLQQWSHDTINRYLKDEKLSPRLLWENVREVLEPDEKAHLLFDDTVLDKSFGPKIEMTRRQWSGNEKRIIRGIGLVSCVYVNPTTEQFWVIDYRIFDPDKDGKTKLEHVADMLEAVRQRSLPFQTVLMDSWYATKDLMLDIDGWNNGHPHKLFYCPLKSDRQVDASGGERPYQRVDSLAWSEAELRHGKVIKIKGFPGDKKVKLFRVVVSSHRTEWIVSNDLSQDSTQGAQEACAVRWKIEEYHRELKQLTGIESCQCRKARIQRNHIACALLVWTRLKDLAYQMGQTIYQLKRGLLHDYLVQQLKTPSIQMALA
;
A
#
# COMPACT_ATOMS: atom_id res chain seq x y z
N MET A 1 -33.48 10.97 -12.56
CA MET A 1 -33.21 9.77 -11.74
C MET A 1 -33.86 10.01 -10.39
N GLU A 2 -34.88 9.26 -10.07
CA GLU A 2 -35.61 9.38 -8.81
C GLU A 2 -34.76 8.95 -7.61
N PRO A 3 -34.88 9.62 -6.45
CA PRO A 3 -34.14 9.21 -5.24
C PRO A 3 -34.71 7.88 -4.74
N GLY A 4 -33.83 6.87 -4.67
CA GLY A 4 -34.16 5.54 -4.21
C GLY A 4 -34.78 5.56 -2.80
N VAL A 5 -35.94 4.96 -2.70
CA VAL A 5 -36.72 4.74 -1.48
C VAL A 5 -35.86 3.89 -0.51
N TRP A 6 -35.49 4.46 0.63
CA TRP A 6 -34.97 3.72 1.76
C TRP A 6 -36.09 2.89 2.36
N ILE A 7 -36.04 1.57 2.20
CA ILE A 7 -36.98 0.64 2.82
C ILE A 7 -36.74 0.66 4.32
N ASN A 8 -37.72 1.16 5.05
CA ASN A 8 -37.83 1.03 6.49
C ASN A 8 -38.32 -0.41 6.81
N ASP A 9 -37.39 -1.33 7.07
CA ASP A 9 -37.72 -2.54 7.81
C ASP A 9 -37.32 -2.34 9.28
N SER A 10 -38.32 -2.44 10.14
CA SER A 10 -38.24 -2.30 11.59
C SER A 10 -37.63 -3.54 12.26
N GLU A 11 -36.44 -3.97 11.82
CA GLU A 11 -35.57 -4.82 12.62
C GLU A 11 -34.65 -3.92 13.46
N SER A 12 -34.41 -4.30 14.72
CA SER A 12 -33.61 -3.53 15.68
C SER A 12 -32.27 -3.17 15.06
N MET A 13 -32.15 -1.97 14.53
CA MET A 13 -30.94 -1.52 13.82
C MET A 13 -29.78 -1.45 14.82
N SER A 14 -28.93 -2.45 14.82
CA SER A 14 -27.67 -2.43 15.55
C SER A 14 -26.64 -1.64 14.73
N PHE A 15 -25.81 -0.82 15.39
CA PHE A 15 -24.68 -0.13 14.74
C PHE A 15 -23.78 -1.15 14.01
N SER A 16 -23.39 -0.86 12.79
CA SER A 16 -22.68 -1.78 11.90
C SER A 16 -21.36 -1.21 11.36
N LYS A 17 -20.56 -2.06 10.73
CA LYS A 17 -19.36 -1.62 9.98
C LYS A 17 -19.70 -0.71 8.81
N LEU A 18 -20.87 -0.88 8.21
CA LEU A 18 -21.31 -0.03 7.09
C LEU A 18 -21.55 1.40 7.55
N ASP A 19 -22.18 1.59 8.71
CA ASP A 19 -22.39 2.92 9.30
C ASP A 19 -21.06 3.62 9.60
N TYR A 20 -20.10 2.85 10.13
CA TYR A 20 -18.76 3.39 10.40
C TYR A 20 -17.98 3.70 9.13
N CYS A 21 -18.03 2.84 8.12
CA CYS A 21 -17.42 3.11 6.81
C CYS A 21 -18.07 4.32 6.14
N GLN A 22 -19.41 4.44 6.20
CA GLN A 22 -20.12 5.59 5.64
C GLN A 22 -19.69 6.91 6.31
N PHE A 23 -19.48 6.88 7.63
CA PHE A 23 -18.93 8.03 8.35
C PHE A 23 -17.53 8.39 7.87
N LEU A 24 -16.60 7.42 7.77
CA LEU A 24 -15.24 7.66 7.29
C LEU A 24 -15.22 8.16 5.84
N LEU A 25 -16.13 7.65 5.00
CA LEU A 25 -16.28 8.08 3.62
C LEU A 25 -16.75 9.53 3.53
N SER A 26 -17.76 9.90 4.32
CA SER A 26 -18.41 11.22 4.25
C SER A 26 -17.63 12.29 5.02
N SER A 27 -16.93 11.92 6.10
CA SER A 27 -16.18 12.86 6.94
C SER A 27 -15.03 13.51 6.18
N GLN A 28 -14.82 14.82 6.41
CA GLN A 28 -13.77 15.59 5.74
C GLN A 28 -12.64 16.02 6.70
N ILE A 29 -12.96 16.31 7.94
CA ILE A 29 -12.04 16.95 8.88
C ILE A 29 -11.94 16.17 10.20
N ASN A 30 -13.07 15.77 10.78
CA ASN A 30 -13.14 15.18 12.11
C ASN A 30 -13.63 13.72 12.05
N TYR A 31 -12.74 12.78 12.32
CA TYR A 31 -12.99 11.35 12.30
C TYR A 31 -13.11 10.73 13.71
N THR A 32 -13.43 11.54 14.72
CA THR A 32 -13.59 11.04 16.09
C THR A 32 -14.93 10.32 16.29
N LEU A 33 -14.97 9.34 17.21
CA LEU A 33 -16.21 8.65 17.55
C LEU A 33 -17.23 9.58 18.23
N THR A 34 -16.76 10.61 18.94
CA THR A 34 -17.61 11.65 19.50
C THR A 34 -18.34 12.40 18.40
N HIS A 35 -17.60 12.84 17.38
CA HIS A 35 -18.20 13.53 16.24
C HIS A 35 -19.19 12.64 15.49
N LEU A 36 -18.89 11.35 15.31
CA LEU A 36 -19.84 10.42 14.74
C LEU A 36 -21.13 10.34 15.59
N ALA A 37 -21.02 10.21 16.92
CA ALA A 37 -22.16 10.12 17.83
C ALA A 37 -23.03 11.40 17.82
N GLU A 38 -22.42 12.58 17.64
CA GLU A 38 -23.15 13.86 17.51
C GLU A 38 -24.06 13.91 16.28
N HIS A 39 -23.73 13.15 15.23
CA HIS A 39 -24.49 13.10 13.97
C HIS A 39 -25.45 11.90 13.88
N LEU A 40 -25.36 10.97 14.82
CA LEU A 40 -26.22 9.79 14.90
C LEU A 40 -27.16 9.89 16.10
N GLN A 41 -28.41 10.30 15.89
CA GLN A 41 -29.41 10.50 16.96
C GLN A 41 -29.69 9.24 17.80
N GLN A 42 -29.46 8.06 17.24
CA GLN A 42 -29.82 6.76 17.83
C GLN A 42 -28.64 6.01 18.48
N TRP A 43 -27.38 6.47 18.30
CA TRP A 43 -26.20 5.75 18.76
C TRP A 43 -25.30 6.62 19.63
N SER A 44 -25.04 6.16 20.85
CA SER A 44 -24.09 6.83 21.74
C SER A 44 -22.65 6.52 21.36
N HIS A 45 -21.72 7.40 21.75
CA HIS A 45 -20.28 7.15 21.66
C HIS A 45 -19.87 5.79 22.24
N ASP A 46 -20.46 5.39 23.37
CA ASP A 46 -20.16 4.12 24.02
C ASP A 46 -20.65 2.91 23.22
N THR A 47 -21.79 3.02 22.56
CA THR A 47 -22.31 1.97 21.67
C THR A 47 -21.38 1.75 20.49
N ILE A 48 -20.94 2.82 19.84
CA ILE A 48 -20.00 2.78 18.71
C ILE A 48 -18.66 2.19 19.16
N ASN A 49 -18.14 2.65 20.29
CA ASN A 49 -16.88 2.16 20.84
C ASN A 49 -16.94 0.68 21.18
N ARG A 50 -18.05 0.21 21.77
CA ARG A 50 -18.30 -1.21 22.09
C ARG A 50 -18.32 -2.05 20.81
N TYR A 51 -19.06 -1.63 19.80
CA TYR A 51 -19.08 -2.29 18.49
C TYR A 51 -17.66 -2.45 17.92
N LEU A 52 -16.88 -1.36 17.83
CA LEU A 52 -15.51 -1.42 17.32
C LEU A 52 -14.55 -2.25 18.19
N LYS A 53 -14.86 -2.45 19.47
CA LYS A 53 -14.09 -3.31 20.37
C LYS A 53 -14.41 -4.79 20.17
N ASP A 54 -15.66 -5.13 19.90
CA ASP A 54 -16.16 -6.50 19.84
C ASP A 54 -16.02 -7.10 18.42
N GLU A 55 -16.07 -6.29 17.37
CA GLU A 55 -15.93 -6.70 15.98
C GLU A 55 -14.52 -7.27 15.68
N LYS A 56 -14.42 -8.17 14.69
CA LYS A 56 -13.18 -8.85 14.29
C LYS A 56 -12.95 -8.76 12.78
N LEU A 57 -12.71 -7.54 12.31
CA LEU A 57 -12.37 -7.32 10.91
C LEU A 57 -10.92 -7.79 10.62
N SER A 58 -10.73 -8.44 9.49
CA SER A 58 -9.46 -9.04 9.08
C SER A 58 -9.10 -8.66 7.64
N PRO A 59 -7.86 -8.88 7.19
CA PRO A 59 -7.46 -8.68 5.80
C PRO A 59 -8.29 -9.47 4.78
N ARG A 60 -8.86 -10.61 5.19
CA ARG A 60 -9.77 -11.40 4.35
C ARG A 60 -10.97 -10.59 3.88
N LEU A 61 -11.55 -9.75 4.75
CA LEU A 61 -12.68 -8.88 4.39
C LEU A 61 -12.30 -7.90 3.27
N LEU A 62 -11.09 -7.34 3.30
CA LEU A 62 -10.61 -6.49 2.20
C LEU A 62 -10.57 -7.27 0.88
N TRP A 63 -9.97 -8.46 0.89
CA TRP A 63 -9.91 -9.29 -0.30
C TRP A 63 -11.29 -9.65 -0.86
N GLU A 64 -12.24 -10.01 0.00
CA GLU A 64 -13.62 -10.33 -0.40
C GLU A 64 -14.32 -9.16 -1.12
N ASN A 65 -13.96 -7.91 -0.78
CA ASN A 65 -14.48 -6.72 -1.48
C ASN A 65 -13.69 -6.40 -2.77
N VAL A 66 -12.37 -6.51 -2.73
CA VAL A 66 -11.52 -6.15 -3.87
C VAL A 66 -11.66 -7.14 -5.03
N ARG A 67 -11.79 -8.45 -4.77
CA ARG A 67 -11.91 -9.47 -5.82
C ARG A 67 -13.13 -9.27 -6.73
N GLU A 68 -14.16 -8.55 -6.28
CA GLU A 68 -15.38 -8.28 -7.05
C GLU A 68 -15.17 -7.18 -8.12
N VAL A 69 -14.13 -6.34 -7.95
CA VAL A 69 -13.83 -5.20 -8.82
C VAL A 69 -12.47 -5.31 -9.51
N LEU A 70 -11.64 -6.24 -9.06
CA LEU A 70 -10.31 -6.47 -9.62
C LEU A 70 -10.40 -7.27 -10.91
N GLU A 71 -9.78 -6.78 -11.98
CA GLU A 71 -9.60 -7.50 -13.24
C GLU A 71 -8.23 -8.20 -13.21
N PRO A 72 -8.19 -9.56 -13.18
CA PRO A 72 -6.94 -10.31 -13.22
C PRO A 72 -6.22 -10.19 -14.56
N ASP A 73 -4.88 -10.12 -14.53
CA ASP A 73 -4.03 -10.03 -15.70
C ASP A 73 -2.77 -10.88 -15.49
N GLU A 74 -2.39 -11.70 -16.47
CA GLU A 74 -1.19 -12.55 -16.39
C GLU A 74 0.11 -11.75 -16.31
N LYS A 75 0.11 -10.52 -16.82
CA LYS A 75 1.25 -9.59 -16.79
C LYS A 75 1.23 -8.64 -15.60
N ALA A 76 0.28 -8.82 -14.69
CA ALA A 76 0.14 -7.94 -13.53
C ALA A 76 1.40 -7.86 -12.67
N HIS A 77 1.48 -6.77 -11.90
CA HIS A 77 2.54 -6.54 -10.94
C HIS A 77 2.01 -6.65 -9.51
N LEU A 78 2.79 -7.29 -8.62
CA LEU A 78 2.60 -7.22 -7.18
C LEU A 78 3.60 -6.25 -6.57
N LEU A 79 3.12 -5.29 -5.81
CA LEU A 79 3.94 -4.29 -5.14
C LEU A 79 3.88 -4.51 -3.63
N PHE A 80 5.04 -4.50 -2.98
CA PHE A 80 5.15 -4.59 -1.52
C PHE A 80 5.87 -3.37 -0.98
N ASP A 81 5.27 -2.75 0.01
CA ASP A 81 5.86 -1.65 0.77
C ASP A 81 5.14 -1.49 2.10
N ASP A 82 5.71 -0.70 3.02
CA ASP A 82 5.06 -0.35 4.26
C ASP A 82 4.99 1.15 4.51
N THR A 83 4.01 1.53 5.28
CA THR A 83 3.87 2.88 5.80
C THR A 83 3.64 2.88 7.30
N VAL A 84 4.02 3.97 7.95
CA VAL A 84 3.74 4.18 9.38
C VAL A 84 2.55 5.12 9.53
N LEU A 85 1.50 4.65 10.17
CA LEU A 85 0.34 5.45 10.55
C LEU A 85 0.72 6.25 11.80
N ASP A 86 0.82 7.57 11.69
CA ASP A 86 1.29 8.42 12.77
C ASP A 86 0.32 8.41 13.97
N LYS A 87 0.85 8.14 15.16
CA LYS A 87 0.19 8.14 16.47
C LYS A 87 1.01 8.90 17.52
N SER A 88 1.82 9.85 17.07
CA SER A 88 2.76 10.60 17.95
C SER A 88 2.06 11.28 19.10
N PHE A 89 0.82 11.72 18.92
CA PHE A 89 0.01 12.37 19.95
C PHE A 89 -0.73 11.39 20.90
N GLY A 90 -0.67 10.07 20.61
CA GLY A 90 -1.35 9.04 21.38
C GLY A 90 -0.42 8.01 22.02
N PRO A 91 0.43 8.37 23.00
CA PRO A 91 1.49 7.48 23.53
C PRO A 91 0.96 6.21 24.21
N LYS A 92 -0.32 6.18 24.58
CA LYS A 92 -1.00 5.03 25.20
C LYS A 92 -1.76 4.15 24.23
N ILE A 93 -1.68 4.42 22.92
CA ILE A 93 -2.31 3.58 21.89
C ILE A 93 -1.51 2.29 21.77
N GLU A 94 -2.20 1.15 21.92
CA GLU A 94 -1.62 -0.18 21.75
C GLU A 94 -1.10 -0.38 20.31
N MET A 95 -0.13 -1.25 20.07
CA MET A 95 0.56 -1.54 18.80
C MET A 95 1.47 -0.42 18.28
N THR A 96 1.53 0.74 18.95
CA THR A 96 2.42 1.82 18.51
C THR A 96 3.86 1.54 18.89
N ARG A 97 4.78 1.77 17.95
CA ARG A 97 6.23 1.66 18.15
C ARG A 97 6.97 2.78 17.45
N ARG A 98 8.21 3.01 17.86
CA ARG A 98 9.11 3.94 17.18
C ARG A 98 9.60 3.28 15.90
N GLN A 99 9.31 3.89 14.75
CA GLN A 99 9.65 3.37 13.42
C GLN A 99 10.11 4.53 12.53
N TRP A 100 10.95 4.20 11.56
CA TRP A 100 11.32 5.14 10.51
C TRP A 100 10.12 5.39 9.61
N SER A 101 9.80 6.65 9.38
CA SER A 101 8.78 7.07 8.40
C SER A 101 9.46 7.67 7.18
N GLY A 102 9.26 7.05 6.02
CA GLY A 102 9.78 7.55 4.75
C GLY A 102 9.22 8.93 4.39
N ASN A 103 7.93 9.17 4.68
CA ASN A 103 7.28 10.47 4.44
C ASN A 103 7.84 11.58 5.33
N GLU A 104 7.98 11.30 6.63
CA GLU A 104 8.48 12.25 7.61
C GLU A 104 10.01 12.37 7.63
N LYS A 105 10.71 11.45 6.98
CA LYS A 105 12.18 11.32 6.99
C LYS A 105 12.78 11.36 8.40
N ARG A 106 12.08 10.78 9.37
CA ARG A 106 12.46 10.69 10.76
C ARG A 106 11.80 9.50 11.46
N ILE A 107 12.27 9.20 12.65
CA ILE A 107 11.62 8.20 13.51
C ILE A 107 10.39 8.84 14.14
N ILE A 108 9.22 8.24 13.92
CA ILE A 108 7.96 8.63 14.57
C ILE A 108 7.40 7.46 15.39
N ARG A 109 6.45 7.76 16.28
CA ARG A 109 5.66 6.74 16.96
C ARG A 109 4.38 6.49 16.16
N GLY A 110 4.18 5.24 15.74
CA GLY A 110 3.01 4.90 14.94
C GLY A 110 2.77 3.40 14.82
N ILE A 111 1.74 3.04 14.07
CA ILE A 111 1.39 1.67 13.73
C ILE A 111 1.93 1.39 12.33
N GLY A 112 2.76 0.36 12.18
CA GLY A 112 3.27 -0.08 10.87
C GLY A 112 2.19 -0.83 10.11
N LEU A 113 2.03 -0.49 8.83
CA LEU A 113 1.11 -1.13 7.90
C LEU A 113 1.89 -1.61 6.68
N VAL A 114 2.03 -2.93 6.51
CA VAL A 114 2.62 -3.56 5.32
C VAL A 114 1.50 -3.86 4.34
N SER A 115 1.65 -3.49 3.09
CA SER A 115 0.61 -3.62 2.07
C SER A 115 1.08 -4.40 0.85
N CYS A 116 0.16 -5.14 0.24
CA CYS A 116 0.31 -5.77 -1.06
C CYS A 116 -0.65 -5.09 -2.04
N VAL A 117 -0.11 -4.49 -3.09
CA VAL A 117 -0.88 -3.83 -4.15
C VAL A 117 -0.73 -4.61 -5.45
N TYR A 118 -1.84 -4.88 -6.09
CA TYR A 118 -1.93 -5.49 -7.41
C TYR A 118 -2.12 -4.39 -8.46
N VAL A 119 -1.30 -4.38 -9.49
CA VAL A 119 -1.40 -3.42 -10.62
C VAL A 119 -1.66 -4.20 -11.89
N ASN A 120 -2.76 -3.90 -12.56
CA ASN A 120 -3.08 -4.42 -13.88
C ASN A 120 -2.46 -3.48 -14.95
N PRO A 121 -1.48 -3.92 -15.74
CA PRO A 121 -0.83 -3.06 -16.75
C PRO A 121 -1.71 -2.76 -17.96
N THR A 122 -2.76 -3.57 -18.20
CA THR A 122 -3.67 -3.37 -19.34
C THR A 122 -4.70 -2.28 -19.06
N THR A 123 -5.25 -2.24 -17.84
CA THR A 123 -6.26 -1.25 -17.44
C THR A 123 -5.66 -0.06 -16.68
N GLU A 124 -4.37 -0.13 -16.33
CA GLU A 124 -3.65 0.81 -15.46
C GLU A 124 -4.25 0.97 -14.05
N GLN A 125 -5.22 0.11 -13.71
CA GLN A 125 -5.83 0.10 -12.39
C GLN A 125 -4.92 -0.57 -11.36
N PHE A 126 -5.02 -0.12 -10.12
CA PHE A 126 -4.34 -0.78 -9.01
C PHE A 126 -5.24 -0.89 -7.77
N TRP A 127 -5.04 -2.00 -7.04
CA TRP A 127 -5.88 -2.39 -5.91
C TRP A 127 -5.03 -2.91 -4.76
N VAL A 128 -5.33 -2.49 -3.53
CA VAL A 128 -4.75 -3.13 -2.35
C VAL A 128 -5.46 -4.46 -2.12
N ILE A 129 -4.75 -5.57 -2.26
CA ILE A 129 -5.32 -6.93 -2.19
C ILE A 129 -5.10 -7.61 -0.85
N ASP A 130 -4.12 -7.13 -0.08
CA ASP A 130 -3.82 -7.63 1.26
C ASP A 130 -3.07 -6.58 2.07
N TYR A 131 -3.15 -6.68 3.40
CA TYR A 131 -2.38 -5.85 4.32
C TYR A 131 -2.06 -6.61 5.60
N ARG A 132 -0.99 -6.20 6.29
CA ARG A 132 -0.61 -6.71 7.61
C ARG A 132 -0.28 -5.54 8.53
N ILE A 133 -0.77 -5.60 9.77
CA ILE A 133 -0.40 -4.64 10.81
C ILE A 133 0.83 -5.20 11.52
N PHE A 134 1.93 -4.45 11.48
CA PHE A 134 3.20 -4.83 12.08
C PHE A 134 3.12 -4.74 13.61
N ASP A 135 2.95 -5.88 14.26
CA ASP A 135 2.77 -6.02 15.72
C ASP A 135 3.58 -7.21 16.25
N PRO A 136 4.93 -7.19 16.13
CA PRO A 136 5.79 -8.33 16.45
C PRO A 136 5.74 -8.76 17.92
N ASP A 137 5.25 -7.92 18.83
CA ASP A 137 5.03 -8.33 20.23
C ASP A 137 3.88 -9.34 20.35
N LYS A 138 2.98 -9.37 19.35
CA LYS A 138 1.83 -10.27 19.35
C LYS A 138 2.06 -11.52 18.51
N ASP A 139 2.62 -11.40 17.32
CA ASP A 139 2.76 -12.49 16.34
C ASP A 139 4.20 -12.95 16.11
N GLY A 140 5.19 -12.21 16.66
CA GLY A 140 6.61 -12.50 16.51
C GLY A 140 7.17 -12.27 15.11
N LYS A 141 6.36 -11.73 14.17
CA LYS A 141 6.73 -11.63 12.76
C LYS A 141 7.43 -10.32 12.41
N THR A 142 8.40 -10.42 11.53
CA THR A 142 9.03 -9.30 10.83
C THR A 142 8.14 -8.83 9.66
N LYS A 143 8.42 -7.65 9.11
CA LYS A 143 7.74 -7.16 7.89
C LYS A 143 8.00 -8.06 6.69
N LEU A 144 9.18 -8.69 6.59
CA LEU A 144 9.53 -9.63 5.52
C LEU A 144 8.71 -10.93 5.60
N GLU A 145 8.52 -11.47 6.81
CA GLU A 145 7.66 -12.62 7.01
C GLU A 145 6.19 -12.31 6.69
N HIS A 146 5.74 -11.09 6.97
CA HIS A 146 4.42 -10.64 6.51
C HIS A 146 4.31 -10.58 4.98
N VAL A 147 5.36 -10.17 4.27
CA VAL A 147 5.38 -10.21 2.79
C VAL A 147 5.33 -11.64 2.28
N ALA A 148 6.09 -12.58 2.89
CA ALA A 148 6.02 -13.99 2.54
C ALA A 148 4.61 -14.58 2.75
N ASP A 149 3.94 -14.25 3.87
CA ASP A 149 2.54 -14.65 4.11
C ASP A 149 1.58 -14.08 3.04
N MET A 150 1.79 -12.85 2.61
CA MET A 150 0.94 -12.22 1.57
C MET A 150 1.20 -12.84 0.19
N LEU A 151 2.44 -13.18 -0.15
CA LEU A 151 2.76 -13.93 -1.36
C LEU A 151 2.09 -15.31 -1.35
N GLU A 152 2.15 -16.03 -0.23
CA GLU A 152 1.46 -17.31 -0.07
C GLU A 152 -0.07 -17.16 -0.21
N ALA A 153 -0.65 -16.09 0.32
CA ALA A 153 -2.07 -15.79 0.13
C ALA A 153 -2.43 -15.54 -1.34
N VAL A 154 -1.56 -14.88 -2.11
CA VAL A 154 -1.74 -14.70 -3.56
C VAL A 154 -1.71 -16.05 -4.29
N ARG A 155 -0.79 -16.96 -3.88
CA ARG A 155 -0.72 -18.33 -4.40
C ARG A 155 -2.02 -19.11 -4.15
N GLN A 156 -2.51 -19.08 -2.92
CA GLN A 156 -3.75 -19.77 -2.53
C GLN A 156 -5.00 -19.23 -3.24
N ARG A 157 -4.99 -17.94 -3.58
CA ARG A 157 -6.06 -17.28 -4.35
C ARG A 157 -5.96 -17.56 -5.85
N SER A 158 -4.89 -18.19 -6.32
CA SER A 158 -4.58 -18.39 -7.74
C SER A 158 -4.65 -17.10 -8.55
N LEU A 159 -4.28 -15.98 -7.94
CA LEU A 159 -4.32 -14.68 -8.59
C LEU A 159 -3.13 -14.56 -9.56
N PRO A 160 -3.35 -14.37 -10.88
CA PRO A 160 -2.27 -14.31 -11.86
C PRO A 160 -1.45 -13.01 -11.67
N PHE A 161 -0.16 -13.11 -11.87
CA PHE A 161 0.77 -11.98 -11.95
C PHE A 161 2.07 -12.45 -12.61
N GLN A 162 2.87 -11.53 -13.09
CA GLN A 162 4.18 -11.82 -13.69
C GLN A 162 5.33 -11.30 -12.83
N THR A 163 5.20 -10.09 -12.28
CA THR A 163 6.33 -9.36 -11.71
C THR A 163 6.06 -8.91 -10.27
N VAL A 164 7.06 -9.03 -9.42
CA VAL A 164 7.08 -8.45 -8.08
C VAL A 164 7.97 -7.21 -8.06
N LEU A 165 7.44 -6.12 -7.54
CA LEU A 165 8.15 -4.85 -7.38
C LEU A 165 8.24 -4.51 -5.89
N MET A 166 9.43 -4.13 -5.44
CA MET A 166 9.69 -3.79 -4.04
C MET A 166 10.77 -2.72 -3.94
N ASP A 167 10.87 -2.07 -2.80
CA ASP A 167 11.94 -1.12 -2.55
C ASP A 167 13.26 -1.82 -2.13
N SER A 168 14.33 -1.04 -1.95
CA SER A 168 15.65 -1.57 -1.58
C SER A 168 15.70 -2.19 -0.18
N TRP A 169 14.75 -1.87 0.69
CA TRP A 169 14.68 -2.45 2.03
C TRP A 169 14.16 -3.90 1.98
N TYR A 170 13.19 -4.15 1.08
CA TYR A 170 12.64 -5.49 0.83
C TYR A 170 13.51 -6.33 -0.11
N ALA A 171 14.50 -5.75 -0.80
CA ALA A 171 15.41 -6.45 -1.71
C ALA A 171 16.40 -7.37 -0.97
N THR A 172 15.86 -8.30 -0.17
CA THR A 172 16.64 -9.31 0.55
C THR A 172 16.92 -10.51 -0.33
N LYS A 173 18.00 -11.23 -0.02
CA LYS A 173 18.38 -12.46 -0.71
C LYS A 173 17.21 -13.46 -0.71
N ASP A 174 16.64 -13.71 0.46
CA ASP A 174 15.64 -14.76 0.64
C ASP A 174 14.37 -14.46 -0.13
N LEU A 175 13.86 -13.21 -0.09
CA LEU A 175 12.68 -12.82 -0.86
C LEU A 175 12.92 -12.86 -2.37
N MET A 176 14.08 -12.39 -2.86
CA MET A 176 14.43 -12.49 -4.28
C MET A 176 14.51 -13.94 -4.76
N LEU A 177 15.08 -14.84 -3.97
CA LEU A 177 15.17 -16.26 -4.29
C LEU A 177 13.83 -16.98 -4.20
N ASP A 178 12.96 -16.61 -3.27
CA ASP A 178 11.62 -17.15 -3.15
C ASP A 178 10.76 -16.80 -4.39
N ILE A 179 10.82 -15.54 -4.83
CA ILE A 179 10.14 -15.09 -6.06
C ILE A 179 10.68 -15.83 -7.29
N ASP A 180 11.99 -15.91 -7.40
CA ASP A 180 12.67 -16.59 -8.51
C ASP A 180 12.39 -18.11 -8.54
N GLY A 181 12.28 -18.73 -7.38
CA GLY A 181 11.94 -20.15 -7.21
C GLY A 181 10.46 -20.48 -7.42
N TRP A 182 9.62 -19.51 -7.73
CA TRP A 182 8.18 -19.70 -7.93
C TRP A 182 7.86 -20.42 -9.24
N ASN A 183 8.13 -21.74 -9.26
CA ASN A 183 8.07 -22.56 -10.49
C ASN A 183 6.94 -23.62 -10.51
N ASN A 184 5.88 -23.47 -9.73
CA ASN A 184 4.79 -24.47 -9.62
C ASN A 184 3.95 -24.61 -10.92
N GLY A 185 4.60 -24.93 -12.05
CA GLY A 185 3.93 -25.12 -13.34
C GLY A 185 3.47 -23.84 -14.03
N HIS A 186 3.78 -22.68 -13.47
CA HIS A 186 3.47 -21.36 -14.02
C HIS A 186 4.70 -20.72 -14.67
N PRO A 187 4.51 -19.71 -15.54
CA PRO A 187 5.61 -18.93 -16.08
C PRO A 187 6.51 -18.38 -14.96
N HIS A 188 7.79 -18.34 -15.23
CA HIS A 188 8.81 -17.80 -14.30
C HIS A 188 8.40 -16.41 -13.80
N LYS A 189 8.42 -16.22 -12.45
CA LYS A 189 8.09 -14.94 -11.85
C LYS A 189 9.31 -14.04 -11.84
N LEU A 190 9.08 -12.78 -12.19
CA LEU A 190 10.11 -11.77 -12.27
C LEU A 190 10.11 -10.88 -11.02
N PHE A 191 11.24 -10.32 -10.70
CA PHE A 191 11.31 -9.20 -9.76
C PHE A 191 12.10 -8.05 -10.35
N TYR A 192 11.73 -6.82 -9.98
CA TYR A 192 12.55 -5.62 -10.16
C TYR A 192 12.60 -4.85 -8.84
N CYS A 193 13.79 -4.52 -8.39
CA CYS A 193 13.98 -3.74 -7.17
C CYS A 193 15.27 -2.94 -7.21
N PRO A 194 15.34 -1.77 -6.56
CA PRO A 194 16.61 -1.07 -6.37
C PRO A 194 17.46 -1.82 -5.34
N LEU A 195 18.78 -1.88 -5.61
CA LEU A 195 19.78 -2.32 -4.64
C LEU A 195 20.40 -1.13 -3.91
N LYS A 196 20.80 -1.35 -2.67
CA LYS A 196 21.65 -0.40 -1.94
C LYS A 196 23.03 -0.34 -2.61
N SER A 197 23.63 0.86 -2.64
CA SER A 197 24.92 1.11 -3.30
C SER A 197 26.09 0.28 -2.74
N ASP A 198 26.00 -0.11 -1.47
CA ASP A 198 27.00 -0.91 -0.75
C ASP A 198 26.83 -2.44 -0.93
N ARG A 199 25.81 -2.88 -1.67
CA ARG A 199 25.56 -4.31 -1.92
C ARG A 199 26.75 -4.93 -2.64
N GLN A 200 27.20 -6.08 -2.14
CA GLN A 200 28.35 -6.79 -2.70
C GLN A 200 27.93 -7.69 -3.87
N VAL A 201 28.59 -7.49 -5.02
CA VAL A 201 28.30 -8.20 -6.27
C VAL A 201 29.58 -8.59 -6.99
N ASP A 202 29.48 -9.62 -7.83
CA ASP A 202 30.53 -10.05 -8.74
C ASP A 202 30.03 -9.95 -10.19
N ALA A 203 30.75 -9.22 -11.03
CA ALA A 203 30.51 -9.07 -12.46
C ALA A 203 31.60 -9.77 -13.32
N SER A 204 32.55 -10.46 -12.68
CA SER A 204 33.69 -11.10 -13.36
C SER A 204 33.51 -12.60 -13.60
N GLY A 205 32.39 -13.18 -13.13
CA GLY A 205 32.20 -14.63 -13.22
C GLY A 205 33.02 -15.45 -12.22
N GLY A 206 33.47 -14.84 -11.14
CA GLY A 206 34.29 -15.49 -10.10
C GLY A 206 35.80 -15.20 -10.22
N GLU A 207 36.23 -14.46 -11.23
CA GLU A 207 37.66 -14.13 -11.44
C GLU A 207 38.18 -13.07 -10.46
N ARG A 208 37.28 -12.26 -9.91
CA ARG A 208 37.62 -11.16 -8.99
C ARG A 208 36.81 -11.26 -7.69
N PRO A 209 37.31 -10.67 -6.59
CA PRO A 209 36.54 -10.56 -5.36
C PRO A 209 35.24 -9.77 -5.56
N TYR A 210 34.23 -10.07 -4.73
CA TYR A 210 33.01 -9.27 -4.66
C TYR A 210 33.33 -7.80 -4.36
N GLN A 211 32.67 -6.89 -5.05
CA GLN A 211 32.83 -5.46 -4.88
C GLN A 211 31.47 -4.79 -4.71
N ARG A 212 31.48 -3.55 -4.23
CA ARG A 212 30.26 -2.75 -4.06
C ARG A 212 29.65 -2.44 -5.42
N VAL A 213 28.31 -2.39 -5.48
CA VAL A 213 27.56 -2.01 -6.70
C VAL A 213 28.01 -0.66 -7.24
N ASP A 214 28.21 0.35 -6.35
CA ASP A 214 28.60 1.70 -6.74
C ASP A 214 30.05 1.82 -7.27
N SER A 215 30.90 0.82 -7.03
CA SER A 215 32.28 0.76 -7.52
C SER A 215 32.45 0.03 -8.85
N LEU A 216 31.36 -0.52 -9.42
CA LEU A 216 31.43 -1.24 -10.68
C LEU A 216 31.82 -0.32 -11.84
N ALA A 217 32.77 -0.78 -12.65
CA ALA A 217 33.05 -0.16 -13.96
C ALA A 217 31.95 -0.52 -14.97
N TRP A 218 31.61 0.41 -15.86
CA TRP A 218 30.53 0.25 -16.84
C TRP A 218 31.03 0.64 -18.23
N SER A 219 30.87 -0.22 -19.21
CA SER A 219 31.02 0.13 -20.63
C SER A 219 29.73 0.81 -21.13
N GLU A 220 29.82 1.48 -22.28
CA GLU A 220 28.63 2.10 -22.90
C GLU A 220 27.53 1.10 -23.25
N ALA A 221 27.91 -0.11 -23.68
CA ALA A 221 26.97 -1.19 -23.96
C ALA A 221 26.23 -1.63 -22.67
N GLU A 222 26.97 -1.79 -21.58
CA GLU A 222 26.38 -2.18 -20.28
C GLU A 222 25.48 -1.08 -19.69
N LEU A 223 25.80 0.19 -19.95
CA LEU A 223 24.91 1.29 -19.56
C LEU A 223 23.56 1.25 -20.29
N ARG A 224 23.54 0.75 -21.52
CA ARG A 224 22.30 0.63 -22.32
C ARG A 224 21.54 -0.66 -22.02
N HIS A 225 22.27 -1.78 -21.92
CA HIS A 225 21.68 -3.13 -21.91
C HIS A 225 21.70 -3.81 -20.54
N GLY A 226 22.25 -3.15 -19.51
CA GLY A 226 22.47 -3.74 -18.19
C GLY A 226 23.69 -4.67 -18.15
N LYS A 227 24.06 -5.07 -16.96
CA LYS A 227 25.22 -5.91 -16.65
C LYS A 227 24.77 -7.17 -15.92
N VAL A 228 25.19 -8.35 -16.38
CA VAL A 228 24.94 -9.61 -15.68
C VAL A 228 25.91 -9.71 -14.49
N ILE A 229 25.35 -9.95 -13.32
CA ILE A 229 26.09 -10.02 -12.06
C ILE A 229 25.64 -11.21 -11.23
N LYS A 230 26.44 -11.54 -10.22
CA LYS A 230 26.09 -12.42 -9.10
C LYS A 230 26.05 -11.61 -7.82
N ILE A 231 24.96 -11.71 -7.05
CA ILE A 231 24.87 -11.07 -5.74
C ILE A 231 25.55 -12.00 -4.70
N LYS A 232 26.34 -11.42 -3.80
CA LYS A 232 27.01 -12.17 -2.73
C LYS A 232 25.99 -12.92 -1.88
N GLY A 233 26.23 -14.21 -1.71
CA GLY A 233 25.37 -15.13 -0.95
C GLY A 233 24.25 -15.76 -1.78
N PHE A 234 24.10 -15.44 -3.06
CA PHE A 234 23.20 -16.19 -3.94
C PHE A 234 23.78 -17.58 -4.23
N PRO A 235 22.92 -18.61 -4.36
CA PRO A 235 23.39 -19.98 -4.60
C PRO A 235 24.08 -20.14 -5.94
N GLY A 236 25.07 -21.03 -5.98
CA GLY A 236 25.72 -21.55 -7.16
C GLY A 236 26.06 -20.52 -8.23
N ASP A 237 25.47 -20.72 -9.39
CA ASP A 237 25.61 -19.96 -10.63
C ASP A 237 24.47 -18.93 -10.84
N LYS A 238 23.59 -18.74 -9.84
CA LYS A 238 22.45 -17.81 -9.97
C LYS A 238 22.90 -16.39 -10.29
N LYS A 239 22.57 -15.96 -11.50
CA LYS A 239 22.86 -14.65 -12.04
C LYS A 239 21.59 -13.80 -12.09
N VAL A 240 21.79 -12.49 -12.00
CA VAL A 240 20.75 -11.47 -12.16
C VAL A 240 21.29 -10.36 -13.05
N LYS A 241 20.44 -9.52 -13.59
CA LYS A 241 20.81 -8.39 -14.42
C LYS A 241 20.69 -7.10 -13.62
N LEU A 242 21.73 -6.29 -13.66
CA LEU A 242 21.82 -5.02 -12.96
C LEU A 242 21.81 -3.87 -13.97
N PHE A 243 21.03 -2.84 -13.70
CA PHE A 243 20.90 -1.64 -14.51
C PHE A 243 21.29 -0.42 -13.69
N ARG A 244 22.08 0.47 -14.29
CA ARG A 244 22.47 1.73 -13.70
C ARG A 244 21.61 2.86 -14.25
N VAL A 245 20.75 3.43 -13.41
CA VAL A 245 19.83 4.52 -13.77
C VAL A 245 20.28 5.81 -13.10
N VAL A 246 20.67 6.81 -13.89
CA VAL A 246 21.01 8.14 -13.38
C VAL A 246 19.72 8.96 -13.29
N VAL A 247 19.23 9.18 -12.05
CA VAL A 247 17.99 9.93 -11.78
C VAL A 247 18.26 11.44 -11.72
N SER A 248 19.44 11.83 -11.19
CA SER A 248 19.90 13.22 -11.15
C SER A 248 21.43 13.26 -11.04
N SER A 249 22.00 14.46 -11.06
CA SER A 249 23.46 14.65 -10.87
C SER A 249 24.02 14.04 -9.58
N HIS A 250 23.15 13.85 -8.57
CA HIS A 250 23.55 13.35 -7.25
C HIS A 250 22.88 12.03 -6.87
N ARG A 251 22.06 11.43 -7.74
CA ARG A 251 21.32 10.21 -7.44
C ARG A 251 21.40 9.22 -8.59
N THR A 252 22.02 8.09 -8.32
CA THR A 252 22.00 6.90 -9.17
C THR A 252 21.22 5.79 -8.47
N GLU A 253 20.30 5.16 -9.20
CA GLU A 253 19.59 3.96 -8.76
C GLU A 253 20.19 2.73 -9.45
N TRP A 254 20.26 1.64 -8.70
CA TRP A 254 20.81 0.38 -9.15
C TRP A 254 19.66 -0.64 -9.17
N ILE A 255 19.01 -0.82 -10.32
CA ILE A 255 17.87 -1.74 -10.45
C ILE A 255 18.39 -3.12 -10.77
N VAL A 256 17.96 -4.11 -10.02
CA VAL A 256 18.26 -5.53 -10.26
C VAL A 256 17.01 -6.31 -10.62
N SER A 257 17.16 -7.28 -11.53
CA SER A 257 16.10 -8.19 -11.94
C SER A 257 16.66 -9.58 -12.23
N ASN A 258 15.84 -10.63 -12.00
CA ASN A 258 16.11 -11.97 -12.50
C ASN A 258 15.68 -12.15 -13.98
N ASP A 259 15.11 -11.14 -14.60
CA ASP A 259 14.84 -11.12 -16.03
C ASP A 259 16.13 -10.88 -16.83
N LEU A 260 16.78 -11.96 -17.21
CA LEU A 260 18.00 -11.88 -18.02
C LEU A 260 17.72 -11.48 -19.47
N SER A 261 16.46 -11.57 -19.94
CA SER A 261 16.04 -11.18 -21.29
C SER A 261 15.85 -9.65 -21.42
N GLN A 262 15.65 -8.93 -20.30
CA GLN A 262 15.55 -7.48 -20.33
C GLN A 262 16.88 -6.87 -20.81
N ASP A 263 16.90 -6.28 -21.98
CA ASP A 263 18.10 -5.73 -22.61
C ASP A 263 18.12 -4.21 -22.72
N SER A 264 17.22 -3.53 -22.01
CA SER A 264 17.08 -2.07 -21.99
C SER A 264 17.10 -1.53 -20.58
N THR A 265 18.04 -0.65 -20.27
CA THR A 265 18.06 0.11 -19.00
C THR A 265 16.81 0.96 -18.84
N GLN A 266 16.31 1.56 -19.94
CA GLN A 266 15.06 2.31 -19.91
C GLN A 266 13.87 1.39 -19.60
N GLY A 267 13.77 0.21 -20.24
CA GLY A 267 12.70 -0.75 -19.96
C GLY A 267 12.73 -1.25 -18.52
N ALA A 268 13.92 -1.50 -17.95
CA ALA A 268 14.06 -1.85 -16.54
C ALA A 268 13.63 -0.70 -15.59
N GLN A 269 13.92 0.54 -15.96
CA GLN A 269 13.50 1.73 -15.23
C GLN A 269 11.98 1.89 -15.28
N GLU A 270 11.37 1.74 -16.45
CA GLU A 270 9.90 1.81 -16.64
C GLU A 270 9.19 0.71 -15.83
N ALA A 271 9.68 -0.53 -15.87
CA ALA A 271 9.15 -1.62 -15.07
C ALA A 271 9.23 -1.31 -13.56
N CYS A 272 10.38 -0.82 -13.09
CA CYS A 272 10.56 -0.47 -11.68
C CYS A 272 9.73 0.77 -11.27
N ALA A 273 9.44 1.69 -12.19
CA ALA A 273 8.66 2.91 -11.91
C ALA A 273 7.20 2.60 -11.53
N VAL A 274 6.64 1.48 -11.98
CA VAL A 274 5.29 1.04 -11.58
C VAL A 274 5.17 0.92 -10.05
N ARG A 275 6.28 0.65 -9.35
CA ARG A 275 6.34 0.64 -7.88
C ARG A 275 5.77 1.92 -7.25
N TRP A 276 5.82 3.05 -7.95
CA TRP A 276 5.29 4.32 -7.46
C TRP A 276 3.79 4.29 -7.15
N LYS A 277 3.04 3.33 -7.71
CA LYS A 277 1.60 3.13 -7.43
C LYS A 277 1.32 2.81 -5.96
N ILE A 278 2.22 2.14 -5.25
CA ILE A 278 2.03 1.86 -3.82
C ILE A 278 2.22 3.13 -2.96
N GLU A 279 3.09 4.05 -3.38
CA GLU A 279 3.27 5.33 -2.71
C GLU A 279 2.06 6.25 -2.97
N GLU A 280 1.47 6.20 -4.17
CA GLU A 280 0.19 6.86 -4.50
C GLU A 280 -0.93 6.34 -3.59
N TYR A 281 -1.06 5.01 -3.46
CA TYR A 281 -2.00 4.38 -2.54
C TYR A 281 -1.82 4.84 -1.09
N HIS A 282 -0.60 4.81 -0.55
CA HIS A 282 -0.33 5.23 0.83
C HIS A 282 -0.75 6.69 1.07
N ARG A 283 -0.48 7.57 0.13
CA ARG A 283 -0.87 8.98 0.18
C ARG A 283 -2.39 9.15 0.16
N GLU A 284 -3.07 8.50 -0.79
CA GLU A 284 -4.52 8.53 -0.90
C GLU A 284 -5.19 8.01 0.39
N LEU A 285 -4.73 6.86 0.89
CA LEU A 285 -5.24 6.24 2.11
C LEU A 285 -5.15 7.18 3.31
N LYS A 286 -3.99 7.80 3.53
CA LYS A 286 -3.78 8.73 4.65
C LYS A 286 -4.60 10.01 4.53
N GLN A 287 -4.68 10.59 3.34
CA GLN A 287 -5.31 11.88 3.14
C GLN A 287 -6.85 11.81 3.06
N LEU A 288 -7.42 10.68 2.61
CA LEU A 288 -8.82 10.64 2.23
C LEU A 288 -9.71 9.79 3.14
N THR A 289 -9.14 8.93 3.99
CA THR A 289 -9.93 7.98 4.78
C THR A 289 -9.91 8.18 6.29
N GLY A 290 -9.08 9.12 6.77
CA GLY A 290 -8.88 9.32 8.22
C GLY A 290 -8.19 8.15 8.92
N ILE A 291 -7.46 7.29 8.22
CA ILE A 291 -6.82 6.08 8.79
C ILE A 291 -5.89 6.39 9.99
N GLU A 292 -5.26 7.55 10.01
CA GLU A 292 -4.40 8.00 11.09
C GLU A 292 -5.17 8.64 12.26
N SER A 293 -6.44 8.99 12.08
CA SER A 293 -7.21 9.85 12.98
C SER A 293 -7.79 9.15 14.21
N CYS A 294 -7.85 7.81 14.24
CA CYS A 294 -8.38 7.08 15.39
C CYS A 294 -7.48 7.21 16.61
N GLN A 295 -8.02 7.77 17.71
CA GLN A 295 -7.30 7.96 18.98
C GLN A 295 -7.65 6.91 20.05
N CYS A 296 -8.48 5.91 19.70
CA CYS A 296 -8.82 4.83 20.62
C CYS A 296 -7.60 4.02 21.00
N ARG A 297 -7.47 3.67 22.30
CA ARG A 297 -6.25 3.06 22.84
C ARG A 297 -6.13 1.57 22.51
N LYS A 298 -7.26 0.85 22.37
CA LYS A 298 -7.27 -0.61 22.26
C LYS A 298 -6.87 -1.09 20.86
N ALA A 299 -5.99 -2.07 20.81
CA ALA A 299 -5.51 -2.69 19.57
C ALA A 299 -6.64 -3.19 18.66
N ARG A 300 -7.69 -3.77 19.24
CA ARG A 300 -8.85 -4.26 18.49
C ARG A 300 -9.55 -3.14 17.74
N ILE A 301 -9.78 -2.00 18.38
CA ILE A 301 -10.43 -0.84 17.77
C ILE A 301 -9.56 -0.27 16.65
N GLN A 302 -8.24 -0.17 16.87
CA GLN A 302 -7.31 0.30 15.84
C GLN A 302 -7.32 -0.63 14.62
N ARG A 303 -7.32 -1.98 14.82
CA ARG A 303 -7.40 -2.96 13.73
C ARG A 303 -8.68 -2.80 12.92
N ASN A 304 -9.82 -2.64 13.58
CA ASN A 304 -11.12 -2.48 12.94
C ASN A 304 -11.23 -1.14 12.21
N HIS A 305 -10.71 -0.06 12.81
CA HIS A 305 -10.64 1.25 12.14
C HIS A 305 -9.77 1.19 10.86
N ILE A 306 -8.59 0.58 10.92
CA ILE A 306 -7.72 0.40 9.76
C ILE A 306 -8.44 -0.40 8.67
N ALA A 307 -9.11 -1.50 9.03
CA ALA A 307 -9.88 -2.29 8.08
C ALA A 307 -10.99 -1.48 7.40
N CYS A 308 -11.77 -0.70 8.17
CA CYS A 308 -12.82 0.16 7.63
C CYS A 308 -12.25 1.26 6.71
N ALA A 309 -11.12 1.88 7.09
CA ALA A 309 -10.46 2.89 6.25
C ALA A 309 -9.99 2.32 4.91
N LEU A 310 -9.49 1.08 4.89
CA LEU A 310 -9.12 0.36 3.66
C LEU A 310 -10.33 0.05 2.79
N LEU A 311 -11.45 -0.36 3.37
CA LEU A 311 -12.70 -0.57 2.64
C LEU A 311 -13.23 0.73 2.02
N VAL A 312 -13.13 1.84 2.76
CA VAL A 312 -13.49 3.18 2.25
C VAL A 312 -12.61 3.57 1.09
N TRP A 313 -11.28 3.37 1.19
CA TRP A 313 -10.37 3.63 0.09
C TRP A 313 -10.75 2.79 -1.15
N THR A 314 -11.00 1.49 -0.97
CA THR A 314 -11.41 0.58 -2.06
C THR A 314 -12.68 1.10 -2.74
N ARG A 315 -13.69 1.50 -1.97
CA ARG A 315 -14.95 2.00 -2.54
C ARG A 315 -14.77 3.33 -3.27
N LEU A 316 -14.00 4.26 -2.71
CA LEU A 316 -13.68 5.53 -3.37
C LEU A 316 -12.88 5.31 -4.67
N LYS A 317 -11.94 4.37 -4.66
CA LYS A 317 -11.12 4.05 -5.83
C LYS A 317 -11.94 3.42 -6.94
N ASP A 318 -12.83 2.49 -6.61
CA ASP A 318 -13.78 1.86 -7.53
C ASP A 318 -14.67 2.91 -8.22
N LEU A 319 -15.30 3.78 -7.44
CA LEU A 319 -16.13 4.88 -7.99
C LEU A 319 -15.31 5.83 -8.87
N ALA A 320 -14.09 6.15 -8.46
CA ALA A 320 -13.21 7.03 -9.24
C ALA A 320 -12.89 6.42 -10.61
N TYR A 321 -12.60 5.12 -10.68
CA TYR A 321 -12.39 4.43 -11.95
C TYR A 321 -13.66 4.40 -12.82
N GLN A 322 -14.82 4.07 -12.22
CA GLN A 322 -16.10 4.05 -12.94
C GLN A 322 -16.48 5.42 -13.51
N MET A 323 -16.14 6.51 -12.82
CA MET A 323 -16.47 7.87 -13.22
C MET A 323 -15.39 8.57 -14.06
N GLY A 324 -14.23 7.93 -14.29
CA GLY A 324 -13.09 8.53 -14.98
C GLY A 324 -12.53 9.75 -14.24
N GLN A 325 -12.57 9.74 -12.90
CA GLN A 325 -12.11 10.83 -12.03
C GLN A 325 -10.98 10.36 -11.11
N THR A 326 -10.25 11.31 -10.53
CA THR A 326 -9.34 10.98 -9.44
C THR A 326 -10.11 10.80 -8.13
N ILE A 327 -9.61 9.96 -7.23
CA ILE A 327 -10.19 9.77 -5.89
C ILE A 327 -10.28 11.09 -5.10
N TYR A 328 -9.37 12.06 -5.37
CA TYR A 328 -9.38 13.39 -4.79
C TYR A 328 -10.54 14.26 -5.29
N GLN A 329 -10.83 14.20 -6.60
CA GLN A 329 -11.98 14.91 -7.19
C GLN A 329 -13.29 14.36 -6.62
N LEU A 330 -13.41 13.03 -6.53
CA LEU A 330 -14.57 12.37 -5.95
C LEU A 330 -14.78 12.80 -4.49
N LYS A 331 -13.75 12.69 -3.64
CA LYS A 331 -13.85 13.08 -2.22
C LYS A 331 -14.18 14.57 -2.04
N ARG A 332 -13.60 15.44 -2.85
CA ARG A 332 -13.90 16.89 -2.85
C ARG A 332 -15.33 17.16 -3.28
N GLY A 333 -15.83 16.41 -4.26
CA GLY A 333 -17.20 16.54 -4.78
C GLY A 333 -18.28 16.35 -3.72
N LEU A 334 -18.02 15.55 -2.66
CA LEU A 334 -18.98 15.35 -1.55
C LEU A 334 -19.36 16.64 -0.80
N LEU A 335 -18.55 17.70 -0.89
CA LEU A 335 -18.83 19.01 -0.28
C LEU A 335 -19.27 20.07 -1.28
N HIS A 336 -19.37 19.74 -2.56
CA HIS A 336 -19.60 20.72 -3.61
C HIS A 336 -20.87 21.54 -3.37
N ASP A 337 -21.99 20.88 -3.21
CA ASP A 337 -23.29 21.53 -3.04
C ASP A 337 -23.36 22.37 -1.76
N TYR A 338 -22.78 21.84 -0.67
CA TYR A 338 -22.64 22.59 0.58
C TYR A 338 -21.85 23.88 0.39
N LEU A 339 -20.68 23.82 -0.26
CA LEU A 339 -19.85 25.00 -0.51
C LEU A 339 -20.56 26.00 -1.43
N VAL A 340 -21.22 25.54 -2.49
CA VAL A 340 -22.02 26.41 -3.39
C VAL A 340 -23.09 27.14 -2.60
N GLN A 341 -23.79 26.44 -1.71
CA GLN A 341 -24.82 27.04 -0.86
C GLN A 341 -24.24 28.09 0.11
N GLN A 342 -23.13 27.75 0.80
CA GLN A 342 -22.48 28.66 1.75
C GLN A 342 -21.90 29.92 1.08
N LEU A 343 -21.45 29.83 -0.17
CA LEU A 343 -20.98 30.99 -0.92
C LEU A 343 -22.13 31.88 -1.40
N LYS A 344 -23.31 31.31 -1.68
CA LYS A 344 -24.50 32.09 -2.11
C LYS A 344 -25.24 32.67 -0.91
N THR A 345 -25.45 31.89 0.13
CA THR A 345 -26.22 32.22 1.34
C THR A 345 -25.51 31.71 2.57
N PRO A 346 -24.42 32.35 3.02
CA PRO A 346 -23.63 31.87 4.11
C PRO A 346 -24.42 31.85 5.43
N SER A 347 -24.32 30.72 6.17
CA SER A 347 -24.87 30.59 7.52
C SER A 347 -24.12 31.44 8.55
N ILE A 348 -22.86 31.77 8.28
CA ILE A 348 -22.03 32.71 9.04
C ILE A 348 -21.45 33.69 8.05
N GLN A 349 -21.82 34.98 8.19
CA GLN A 349 -21.31 36.05 7.33
C GLN A 349 -19.98 36.59 7.86
N MET A 350 -19.00 36.78 6.97
CA MET A 350 -17.79 37.52 7.30
C MET A 350 -18.13 39.02 7.41
N ALA A 351 -17.73 39.62 8.54
CA ALA A 351 -17.71 41.07 8.70
C ALA A 351 -16.27 41.54 8.53
N LEU A 352 -16.07 42.52 7.65
CA LEU A 352 -14.81 43.26 7.57
C LEU A 352 -14.87 44.42 8.57
N ALA A 353 -13.81 44.59 9.36
CA ALA A 353 -13.67 45.69 10.31
C ALA A 353 -13.40 47.00 9.57
#